data_069d0718a0c4a1094da2865732f3737e
#
_entry.id   069d0718a0c4a1094da2865732f3737e
#
_cell.length_a   1.000
_cell.length_b   1.000
_cell.length_c   1.000
_cell.angle_alpha   90.00
_cell.angle_beta   90.00
_cell.angle_gamma   90.00
#
_symmetry.space_group_name_H-M   'P 1'
#
loop_
_entity.id
_entity.type
_entity.pdbx_description
1 polymer ?
#
loop_
_entity_poly.entity_id
_entity_poly.type
_entity_poly.pdbx_seq_one_letter_code
_entity_poly.pdbx_strand_id
1 'polypeptide(L)'
;MQAEDSFRVFDRSIMDYHKEDRIDQPLQSPYPEGSAEHLLYTKNWIDTVQWHLEDLTRVPDAPDSEIANLKRAIDRSNQKRTDTVEAIDDWILNHLEFPRPGPDSFMNSETPAWLLDRMSILALKIYHMKEET
;
A
#
# COMPACT_ATOMS: atom_id res chain seq x y z
N MET A 1 -10.73 -1.51 14.00
CA MET A 1 -9.41 -2.16 13.86
C MET A 1 -8.36 -1.29 14.53
N GLN A 2 -7.55 -1.90 15.36
CA GLN A 2 -6.46 -1.21 16.05
C GLN A 2 -5.28 -1.01 15.11
N ALA A 3 -4.46 0.01 15.38
CA ALA A 3 -3.26 0.27 14.58
C ALA A 3 -2.32 -0.94 14.54
N GLU A 4 -2.19 -1.64 15.67
CA GLU A 4 -1.36 -2.84 15.75
C GLU A 4 -1.83 -3.94 14.80
N ASP A 5 -3.13 -4.11 14.66
CA ASP A 5 -3.70 -5.10 13.74
C ASP A 5 -3.39 -4.75 12.29
N SER A 6 -3.46 -3.46 11.96
CA SER A 6 -3.11 -2.97 10.62
C SER A 6 -1.64 -3.25 10.31
N PHE A 7 -0.74 -2.98 11.25
CA PHE A 7 0.68 -3.27 11.05
C PHE A 7 0.96 -4.76 10.86
N ARG A 8 0.23 -5.63 11.57
CA ARG A 8 0.37 -7.08 11.36
C ARG A 8 0.01 -7.49 9.95
N VAL A 9 -1.06 -6.91 9.40
CA VAL A 9 -1.46 -7.19 8.02
C VAL A 9 -0.40 -6.68 7.04
N PHE A 10 0.11 -5.49 7.26
CA PHE A 10 1.16 -4.92 6.42
C PHE A 10 2.44 -5.75 6.46
N ASP A 11 2.88 -6.14 7.65
CA ASP A 11 4.06 -7.00 7.80
C ASP A 11 3.86 -8.34 7.11
N ARG A 12 2.66 -8.94 7.22
CA ARG A 12 2.36 -10.19 6.54
C ARG A 12 2.49 -10.05 5.03
N SER A 13 1.95 -8.98 4.47
CA SER A 13 2.04 -8.69 3.04
C SER A 13 3.50 -8.55 2.59
N ILE A 14 4.29 -7.80 3.34
CA ILE A 14 5.72 -7.59 3.03
C ILE A 14 6.47 -8.92 3.05
N MET A 15 6.26 -9.73 4.06
CA MET A 15 6.92 -11.02 4.17
C MET A 15 6.50 -11.99 3.05
N ASP A 16 5.20 -12.04 2.75
CA ASP A 16 4.69 -12.89 1.69
C ASP A 16 5.24 -12.48 0.32
N TYR A 17 5.31 -11.17 0.06
CA TYR A 17 5.89 -10.67 -1.18
C TYR A 17 7.35 -11.13 -1.34
N HIS A 18 8.13 -11.02 -0.28
CA HIS A 18 9.56 -11.29 -0.34
C HIS A 18 9.92 -12.78 -0.36
N LYS A 19 8.94 -13.67 -0.23
CA LYS A 19 9.18 -15.11 -0.42
C LYS A 19 9.63 -15.41 -1.84
N GLU A 20 9.04 -14.77 -2.84
CA GLU A 20 9.43 -14.88 -4.24
C GLU A 20 10.20 -13.65 -4.74
N ASP A 21 9.95 -12.51 -4.13
CA ASP A 21 10.61 -11.23 -4.41
C ASP A 21 10.58 -10.85 -5.89
N ARG A 22 9.40 -10.94 -6.51
CA ARG A 22 9.18 -10.58 -7.91
C ARG A 22 8.01 -9.63 -8.05
N ILE A 23 8.18 -8.60 -8.89
CA ILE A 23 7.12 -7.61 -9.12
C ILE A 23 5.95 -8.16 -9.94
N ASP A 24 6.15 -9.23 -10.68
CA ASP A 24 5.14 -9.84 -11.54
C ASP A 24 4.38 -10.99 -10.90
N GLN A 25 4.65 -11.29 -9.63
CA GLN A 25 3.95 -12.36 -8.94
C GLN A 25 2.51 -11.97 -8.65
N PRO A 26 1.56 -12.93 -8.73
CA PRO A 26 0.16 -12.62 -8.45
C PRO A 26 -0.07 -12.39 -6.96
N LEU A 27 -0.96 -11.44 -6.64
CA LEU A 27 -1.39 -11.23 -5.28
C LEU A 27 -2.24 -12.41 -4.82
N GLN A 28 -1.89 -12.99 -3.68
CA GLN A 28 -2.65 -14.08 -3.07
C GLN A 28 -2.84 -13.77 -1.59
N SER A 29 -3.87 -12.99 -1.29
CA SER A 29 -4.16 -12.59 0.07
C SER A 29 -4.69 -13.80 0.88
N PRO A 30 -4.16 -14.01 2.11
CA PRO A 30 -4.71 -15.04 3.00
C PRO A 30 -6.03 -14.65 3.64
N TYR A 31 -6.47 -13.42 3.45
CA TYR A 31 -7.69 -12.89 4.08
C TYR A 31 -8.88 -12.97 3.12
N PRO A 32 -10.11 -13.13 3.64
CA PRO A 32 -11.29 -13.21 2.78
C PRO A 32 -11.54 -11.92 2.00
N GLU A 33 -12.00 -12.05 0.77
CA GLU A 33 -12.45 -10.89 0.00
C GLU A 33 -13.57 -10.16 0.74
N GLY A 34 -13.56 -8.83 0.68
CA GLY A 34 -14.52 -8.00 1.37
C GLY A 34 -14.18 -7.69 2.81
N SER A 35 -13.13 -8.31 3.37
CA SER A 35 -12.67 -7.98 4.71
C SER A 35 -11.74 -6.78 4.69
N ALA A 36 -11.66 -6.08 5.83
CA ALA A 36 -10.72 -4.97 5.97
C ALA A 36 -9.27 -5.45 5.82
N GLU A 37 -8.98 -6.61 6.37
CA GLU A 37 -7.62 -7.20 6.28
C GLU A 37 -7.22 -7.45 4.84
N HIS A 38 -8.13 -7.92 4.00
CA HIS A 38 -7.85 -8.13 2.58
C HIS A 38 -7.51 -6.80 1.88
N LEU A 39 -8.26 -5.75 2.17
CA LEU A 39 -8.00 -4.43 1.60
C LEU A 39 -6.65 -3.88 2.04
N LEU A 40 -6.31 -4.02 3.32
CA LEU A 40 -5.03 -3.55 3.85
C LEU A 40 -3.87 -4.37 3.30
N TYR A 41 -4.03 -5.67 3.19
CA TYR A 41 -3.03 -6.55 2.59
C TYR A 41 -2.78 -6.15 1.13
N THR A 42 -3.85 -5.98 0.37
CA THR A 42 -3.78 -5.55 -1.04
C THR A 42 -3.07 -4.20 -1.17
N LYS A 43 -3.41 -3.24 -0.30
CA LYS A 43 -2.81 -1.91 -0.31
C LYS A 43 -1.30 -1.98 -0.09
N ASN A 44 -0.87 -2.71 0.94
CA ASN A 44 0.55 -2.85 1.23
C ASN A 44 1.29 -3.59 0.11
N TRP A 45 0.66 -4.61 -0.48
CA TRP A 45 1.24 -5.33 -1.62
C TRP A 45 1.51 -4.38 -2.79
N ILE A 46 0.55 -3.52 -3.11
CA ILE A 46 0.72 -2.52 -4.16
C ILE A 46 1.88 -1.57 -3.82
N ASP A 47 1.95 -1.12 -2.58
CA ASP A 47 3.04 -0.25 -2.13
C ASP A 47 4.40 -0.93 -2.27
N THR A 48 4.47 -2.22 -1.94
CA THR A 48 5.70 -3.00 -2.04
C THR A 48 6.14 -3.14 -3.50
N VAL A 49 5.22 -3.47 -4.40
CA VAL A 49 5.50 -3.54 -5.84
C VAL A 49 6.01 -2.19 -6.34
N GLN A 50 5.33 -1.11 -5.95
CA GLN A 50 5.72 0.24 -6.38
C GLN A 50 7.12 0.61 -5.89
N TRP A 51 7.45 0.26 -4.65
CA TRP A 51 8.79 0.49 -4.11
C TRP A 51 9.85 -0.15 -4.99
N HIS A 52 9.65 -1.42 -5.38
CA HIS A 52 10.60 -2.12 -6.23
C HIS A 52 10.65 -1.55 -7.66
N LEU A 53 9.50 -1.13 -8.20
CA LEU A 53 9.47 -0.46 -9.50
C LEU A 53 10.29 0.84 -9.48
N GLU A 54 10.15 1.63 -8.42
CA GLU A 54 10.91 2.87 -8.26
C GLU A 54 12.41 2.60 -8.13
N ASP A 55 12.80 1.55 -7.41
CA ASP A 55 14.20 1.15 -7.31
C ASP A 55 14.77 0.81 -8.68
N LEU A 56 14.00 0.14 -9.53
CA LEU A 56 14.45 -0.20 -10.88
C LEU A 56 14.68 1.03 -11.76
N THR A 57 14.00 2.14 -11.50
CA THR A 57 14.23 3.38 -12.26
C THR A 57 15.55 4.06 -11.90
N ARG A 58 16.16 3.67 -10.79
CA ARG A 58 17.42 4.24 -10.32
C ARG A 58 18.65 3.46 -10.77
N VAL A 59 18.46 2.41 -11.55
CA VAL A 59 19.58 1.61 -12.07
C VAL A 59 20.38 2.45 -13.07
N PRO A 60 21.70 2.64 -12.87
CA PRO A 60 22.52 3.40 -13.82
C PRO A 60 22.53 2.73 -15.19
N ASP A 61 22.55 3.55 -16.23
CA ASP A 61 22.66 3.10 -17.62
C ASP A 61 21.49 2.26 -18.15
N ALA A 62 20.32 2.32 -17.46
CA ALA A 62 19.14 1.65 -17.98
C ALA A 62 18.70 2.28 -19.31
N PRO A 63 18.30 1.48 -20.33
CA PRO A 63 17.81 2.03 -21.58
C PRO A 63 16.57 2.91 -21.42
N ASP A 64 16.46 3.95 -22.24
CA ASP A 64 15.32 4.89 -22.17
C ASP A 64 13.97 4.18 -22.32
N SER A 65 13.91 3.16 -23.21
CA SER A 65 12.68 2.39 -23.41
C SER A 65 12.26 1.63 -22.14
N GLU A 66 13.24 1.11 -21.40
CA GLU A 66 12.99 0.43 -20.13
C GLU A 66 12.49 1.41 -19.07
N ILE A 67 13.11 2.58 -18.97
CA ILE A 67 12.71 3.64 -18.05
C ILE A 67 11.26 4.08 -18.36
N ALA A 68 10.93 4.26 -19.64
CA ALA A 68 9.57 4.64 -20.04
C ALA A 68 8.54 3.56 -19.65
N ASN A 69 8.87 2.29 -19.81
CA ASN A 69 8.01 1.18 -19.42
C ASN A 69 7.82 1.13 -17.89
N LEU A 70 8.88 1.37 -17.12
CA LEU A 70 8.82 1.43 -15.66
C LEU A 70 7.95 2.58 -15.19
N LYS A 71 8.07 3.75 -15.81
CA LYS A 71 7.23 4.90 -15.47
C LYS A 71 5.74 4.60 -15.71
N ARG A 72 5.42 3.93 -16.83
CA ARG A 72 4.04 3.52 -17.09
C ARG A 72 3.54 2.51 -16.06
N ALA A 73 4.40 1.57 -15.64
CA ALA A 73 4.05 0.61 -14.61
C ALA A 73 3.80 1.30 -13.26
N ILE A 74 4.62 2.31 -12.93
CA ILE A 74 4.44 3.11 -11.71
C ILE A 74 3.12 3.88 -11.75
N ASP A 75 2.78 4.47 -12.90
CA ASP A 75 1.52 5.19 -13.05
C ASP A 75 0.33 4.27 -12.85
N ARG A 76 0.37 3.05 -13.40
CA ARG A 76 -0.67 2.04 -13.16
C ARG A 76 -0.74 1.63 -11.69
N SER A 77 0.41 1.48 -11.06
CA SER A 77 0.48 1.15 -9.64
C SER A 77 -0.12 2.25 -8.78
N ASN A 78 0.17 3.53 -9.09
CA ASN A 78 -0.42 4.67 -8.40
C ASN A 78 -1.94 4.68 -8.53
N GLN A 79 -2.48 4.34 -9.70
CA GLN A 79 -3.92 4.27 -9.90
C GLN A 79 -4.55 3.16 -9.03
N LYS A 80 -3.93 1.99 -9.00
CA LYS A 80 -4.38 0.88 -8.15
C LYS A 80 -4.33 1.26 -6.67
N ARG A 81 -3.28 1.95 -6.27
CA ARG A 81 -3.12 2.44 -4.90
C ARG A 81 -4.25 3.38 -4.52
N THR A 82 -4.55 4.35 -5.38
CA THR A 82 -5.64 5.30 -5.16
C THR A 82 -6.99 4.59 -5.08
N ASP A 83 -7.25 3.68 -6.01
CA ASP A 83 -8.49 2.89 -6.04
C ASP A 83 -8.65 2.08 -4.75
N THR A 84 -7.56 1.52 -4.24
CA THR A 84 -7.58 0.73 -3.01
C THR A 84 -7.82 1.61 -1.78
N VAL A 85 -7.22 2.81 -1.74
CA VAL A 85 -7.49 3.78 -0.66
C VAL A 85 -8.98 4.16 -0.65
N GLU A 86 -9.56 4.40 -1.82
CA GLU A 86 -11.01 4.69 -1.91
C GLU A 86 -11.85 3.50 -1.42
N ALA A 87 -11.46 2.29 -1.77
CA ALA A 87 -12.15 1.08 -1.31
C ALA A 87 -12.07 0.94 0.22
N ILE A 88 -10.93 1.28 0.82
CA ILE A 88 -10.75 1.28 2.27
C ILE A 88 -11.65 2.33 2.91
N ASP A 89 -11.73 3.54 2.36
CA ASP A 89 -12.63 4.58 2.84
C ASP A 89 -14.09 4.12 2.79
N ASP A 90 -14.51 3.51 1.70
CA ASP A 90 -15.87 2.98 1.55
C ASP A 90 -16.15 1.89 2.58
N TRP A 91 -15.20 0.99 2.81
CA TRP A 91 -15.34 -0.06 3.81
C TRP A 91 -15.52 0.53 5.21
N ILE A 92 -14.70 1.53 5.55
CA ILE A 92 -14.76 2.22 6.84
C ILE A 92 -16.11 2.88 7.02
N LEU A 93 -16.61 3.59 6.01
CA LEU A 93 -17.89 4.27 6.08
C LEU A 93 -19.06 3.29 6.25
N ASN A 94 -18.95 2.09 5.69
CA ASN A 94 -20.02 1.10 5.72
C ASN A 94 -20.00 0.19 6.94
N HIS A 95 -18.85 0.02 7.59
CA HIS A 95 -18.68 -0.97 8.66
C HIS A 95 -18.31 -0.39 10.01
N LEU A 96 -17.83 0.84 10.07
CA LEU A 96 -17.37 1.46 11.30
C LEU A 96 -18.13 2.77 11.52
N GLU A 97 -18.50 3.02 12.79
CA GLU A 97 -19.08 4.30 13.17
C GLU A 97 -17.94 5.28 13.46
N PHE A 98 -17.59 6.06 12.46
CA PHE A 98 -16.71 7.19 12.69
C PHE A 98 -17.54 8.44 12.90
N PRO A 99 -17.18 9.30 13.86
CA PRO A 99 -17.83 10.59 13.96
C PRO A 99 -17.60 11.35 12.66
N ARG A 100 -18.70 11.84 12.06
CA ARG A 100 -18.56 12.67 10.87
C ARG A 100 -17.79 13.92 11.24
N PRO A 101 -16.82 14.33 10.40
CA PRO A 101 -16.10 15.55 10.68
C PRO A 101 -17.08 16.72 10.75
N GLY A 102 -17.04 17.44 11.87
CA GLY A 102 -17.79 18.67 12.02
C GLY A 102 -17.16 19.81 11.25
N PRO A 103 -17.80 21.00 11.25
CA PRO A 103 -17.23 22.16 10.56
C PRO A 103 -15.83 22.52 11.00
N ASP A 104 -15.46 22.17 12.25
CA ASP A 104 -14.15 22.49 12.82
C ASP A 104 -13.04 21.56 12.37
N SER A 105 -13.37 20.50 11.62
CA SER A 105 -12.39 19.53 11.17
C SER A 105 -11.85 19.82 9.77
N PHE A 106 -12.11 20.99 9.21
CA PHE A 106 -11.59 21.39 7.91
C PHE A 106 -10.05 21.39 7.83
N MET A 107 -9.41 21.56 8.95
CA MET A 107 -7.95 21.63 9.01
C MET A 107 -7.31 20.24 8.89
N ASN A 108 -8.09 19.20 8.99
CA ASN A 108 -7.61 17.83 8.87
C ASN A 108 -8.31 17.18 7.68
N SER A 109 -7.72 17.36 6.50
CA SER A 109 -8.26 16.85 5.25
C SER A 109 -8.01 15.35 5.04
N GLU A 110 -7.30 14.69 5.97
CA GLU A 110 -6.99 13.28 5.83
C GLU A 110 -8.14 12.41 6.30
N THR A 111 -8.49 11.44 5.47
CA THR A 111 -9.40 10.37 5.85
C THR A 111 -8.64 9.30 6.63
N PRO A 112 -9.34 8.43 7.40
CA PRO A 112 -8.69 7.28 8.02
C PRO A 112 -7.94 6.40 7.03
N ALA A 113 -8.44 6.27 5.79
CA ALA A 113 -7.75 5.47 4.78
C ALA A 113 -6.41 6.09 4.38
N TRP A 114 -6.30 7.42 4.31
CA TRP A 114 -5.02 8.07 4.03
C TRP A 114 -4.03 7.89 5.17
N LEU A 115 -4.51 7.85 6.41
CA LEU A 115 -3.66 7.50 7.55
C LEU A 115 -3.13 6.07 7.42
N LEU A 116 -4.00 5.13 7.04
CA LEU A 116 -3.60 3.74 6.81
C LEU A 116 -2.62 3.63 5.64
N ASP A 117 -2.79 4.45 4.60
CA ASP A 117 -1.83 4.55 3.49
C ASP A 117 -0.43 4.89 4.01
N ARG A 118 -0.32 5.90 4.85
CA ARG A 118 0.97 6.29 5.42
C ARG A 118 1.55 5.23 6.34
N MET A 119 0.70 4.54 7.11
CA MET A 119 1.14 3.43 7.96
C MET A 119 1.70 2.27 7.14
N SER A 120 1.07 1.96 6.01
CA SER A 120 1.55 0.92 5.09
C SER A 120 2.94 1.25 4.55
N ILE A 121 3.14 2.49 4.13
CA ILE A 121 4.44 2.95 3.63
C ILE A 121 5.47 2.95 4.75
N LEU A 122 5.08 3.35 5.96
CA LEU A 122 5.98 3.32 7.11
C LEU A 122 6.44 1.89 7.42
N ALA A 123 5.52 0.92 7.40
CA ALA A 123 5.86 -0.49 7.62
C ALA A 123 6.90 -0.95 6.60
N LEU A 124 6.72 -0.55 5.35
CA LEU A 124 7.64 -0.91 4.27
C LEU A 124 9.01 -0.25 4.46
N LYS A 125 9.05 1.00 4.87
CA LYS A 125 10.31 1.69 5.20
C LYS A 125 11.05 1.01 6.34
N ILE A 126 10.34 0.62 7.39
CA ILE A 126 10.94 -0.07 8.53
C ILE A 126 11.53 -1.40 8.08
N TYR A 127 10.83 -2.15 7.25
CA TYR A 127 11.33 -3.41 6.71
C TYR A 127 12.65 -3.21 5.96
N HIS A 128 12.68 -2.24 5.04
CA HIS A 128 13.89 -1.99 4.24
C HIS A 128 15.05 -1.49 5.08
N MET A 129 14.79 -0.68 6.10
CA MET A 129 15.85 -0.24 7.03
C MET A 129 16.47 -1.42 7.77
N LYS A 130 15.67 -2.40 8.19
CA LYS A 130 16.18 -3.60 8.87
C LYS A 130 17.02 -4.47 7.93
N GLU A 131 16.63 -4.54 6.66
CA GLU A 131 17.37 -5.33 5.67
C GLU A 131 18.74 -4.70 5.34
N GLU A 132 18.87 -3.39 5.48
CA GLU A 132 20.12 -2.68 5.18
C GLU A 132 21.14 -2.75 6.33
N THR A 133 20.74 -3.21 7.50
CA THR A 133 21.67 -3.33 8.64
C THR A 133 22.26 -4.78 8.79
#